data_d72c81d0e207111987dfa0256553c906
#
_entry.id   d72c81d0e207111987dfa0256553c906
#
_cell.length_a   1.000
_cell.length_b   1.000
_cell.length_c   1.000
_cell.angle_alpha   90.00
_cell.angle_beta   90.00
_cell.angle_gamma   90.00
#
_symmetry.space_group_name_H-M   'P 1'
#
loop_
_entity.id
_entity.type
_entity.pdbx_description
1 polymer ?
#
loop_
_entity_poly.entity_id
_entity_poly.type
_entity_poly.pdbx_seq_one_letter_code
_entity_poly.pdbx_strand_id
1 'polypeptide(L)'
;MPPTSRRPHGKPRPAQQNRPQAGGGQRLRTVRETSAGGLVLSNLDEPFDQLQAVLIARIDRRGRMMWSLPKGHIETGETTEQTAIREISEETGITGAVVAPLGKIDYWFVSEGRRIHKTVHHYLLKYVDGVLSDTDYEVAAVAWVPLTELPRRLTYSDERRLARTAEAVIADLRSDPDRLARNQAEASRTEPNDYEKAAAARNQRRNEPPPAKSRRRRRRSRRPNAGTRADGGS
;
A
#
# COMPACT_ATOMS: atom_id res chain seq x y z
N MET A 1 55.20 16.58 -72.54
CA MET A 1 54.14 16.00 -71.82
C MET A 1 54.32 16.31 -70.32
N PRO A 2 53.50 17.18 -69.72
CA PRO A 2 53.54 17.48 -68.28
C PRO A 2 52.64 16.55 -67.48
N PRO A 3 52.99 16.26 -66.23
CA PRO A 3 52.20 15.32 -65.38
C PRO A 3 50.98 15.97 -64.74
N THR A 4 49.90 15.20 -64.72
CA THR A 4 48.57 15.54 -64.16
C THR A 4 48.62 15.55 -62.64
N SER A 5 48.24 16.71 -62.06
CA SER A 5 48.00 16.93 -60.64
C SER A 5 46.75 16.20 -60.15
N ARG A 6 46.92 15.27 -59.19
CA ARG A 6 45.84 14.64 -58.49
C ARG A 6 45.41 15.50 -57.28
N ARG A 7 44.17 15.92 -57.23
CA ARG A 7 43.55 16.54 -56.06
C ARG A 7 43.30 15.49 -54.95
N PRO A 8 43.51 15.80 -53.65
CA PRO A 8 43.18 14.88 -52.57
C PRO A 8 41.69 14.86 -52.29
N HIS A 9 41.11 13.64 -52.18
CA HIS A 9 39.74 13.41 -51.79
C HIS A 9 39.55 13.77 -50.31
N GLY A 10 38.66 14.72 -50.04
CA GLY A 10 38.20 15.05 -48.69
C GLY A 10 37.46 13.88 -48.05
N LYS A 11 37.85 13.55 -46.83
CA LYS A 11 37.18 12.51 -46.01
C LYS A 11 35.74 12.99 -45.67
N PRO A 12 34.72 12.12 -45.77
CA PRO A 12 33.38 12.47 -45.36
C PRO A 12 33.32 12.68 -43.82
N ARG A 13 32.69 13.77 -43.39
CA ARG A 13 32.37 14.05 -42.00
C ARG A 13 31.42 12.94 -41.48
N PRO A 14 31.63 12.39 -40.25
CA PRO A 14 30.66 11.47 -39.64
C PRO A 14 29.36 12.18 -39.38
N ALA A 15 28.26 11.59 -39.85
CA ALA A 15 26.89 12.03 -39.56
C ALA A 15 26.68 12.04 -38.04
N GLN A 16 26.23 13.19 -37.53
CA GLN A 16 25.76 13.30 -36.15
C GLN A 16 24.52 12.39 -36.00
N GLN A 17 24.73 11.25 -35.31
CA GLN A 17 23.64 10.41 -34.87
C GLN A 17 22.81 11.22 -33.86
N ASN A 18 21.61 11.61 -34.27
CA ASN A 18 20.57 12.06 -33.35
C ASN A 18 20.33 10.95 -32.31
N ARG A 19 20.91 11.10 -31.12
CA ARG A 19 20.50 10.32 -29.95
C ARG A 19 19.04 10.65 -29.68
N PRO A 20 18.14 9.65 -29.62
CA PRO A 20 16.78 9.91 -29.17
C PRO A 20 16.89 10.48 -27.75
N GLN A 21 16.35 11.68 -27.56
CA GLN A 21 16.14 12.23 -26.21
C GLN A 21 15.26 11.24 -25.48
N ALA A 22 15.84 10.57 -24.47
CA ALA A 22 15.09 9.76 -23.54
C ALA A 22 14.00 10.65 -22.96
N GLY A 23 12.76 10.39 -23.38
CA GLY A 23 11.59 11.10 -22.89
C GLY A 23 11.63 11.06 -21.37
N GLY A 24 11.70 12.22 -20.74
CA GLY A 24 11.68 12.38 -19.30
C GLY A 24 10.35 11.88 -18.76
N GLY A 25 10.24 10.56 -18.51
CA GLY A 25 9.11 9.96 -17.86
C GLY A 25 8.94 10.65 -16.52
N GLN A 26 7.84 11.35 -16.34
CA GLN A 26 7.52 12.07 -15.11
C GLN A 26 7.56 11.03 -13.96
N ARG A 27 8.54 11.15 -13.07
CA ARG A 27 8.67 10.23 -11.92
C ARG A 27 7.43 10.41 -11.04
N LEU A 28 6.61 9.36 -10.94
CA LEU A 28 5.44 9.36 -10.09
C LEU A 28 5.86 9.63 -8.64
N ARG A 29 5.12 10.51 -7.96
CA ARG A 29 5.31 10.76 -6.53
C ARG A 29 5.03 9.46 -5.77
N THR A 30 5.95 9.06 -4.90
CA THR A 30 5.75 7.91 -4.01
C THR A 30 4.99 8.34 -2.76
N VAL A 31 3.95 7.58 -2.43
CA VAL A 31 3.18 7.68 -1.18
C VAL A 31 3.35 6.37 -0.42
N ARG A 32 3.49 6.44 0.90
CA ARG A 32 3.54 5.28 1.78
C ARG A 32 2.24 5.17 2.55
N GLU A 33 1.67 3.98 2.59
CA GLU A 33 0.46 3.64 3.32
C GLU A 33 0.74 2.49 4.28
N THR A 34 0.09 2.51 5.43
CA THR A 34 0.18 1.43 6.39
C THR A 34 -1.22 0.99 6.79
N SER A 35 -1.43 -0.30 6.76
CA SER A 35 -2.68 -0.98 7.11
C SER A 35 -2.42 -2.07 8.14
N ALA A 36 -3.48 -2.53 8.78
CA ALA A 36 -3.48 -3.74 9.57
C ALA A 36 -4.76 -4.55 9.32
N GLY A 37 -4.68 -5.84 9.59
CA GLY A 37 -5.78 -6.78 9.42
C GLY A 37 -5.34 -8.18 9.84
N GLY A 38 -6.03 -9.22 9.39
CA GLY A 38 -5.59 -10.54 9.78
C GLY A 38 -6.49 -11.70 9.41
N LEU A 39 -6.13 -12.84 9.95
CA LEU A 39 -6.79 -14.11 9.80
C LEU A 39 -7.58 -14.42 11.08
N VAL A 40 -8.90 -14.37 11.03
CA VAL A 40 -9.78 -14.74 12.15
C VAL A 40 -10.13 -16.21 12.03
N LEU A 41 -9.85 -16.97 13.08
CA LEU A 41 -10.18 -18.41 13.18
C LEU A 41 -11.48 -18.61 13.96
N SER A 42 -12.27 -19.59 13.52
CA SER A 42 -13.55 -19.98 14.15
C SER A 42 -13.39 -20.40 15.61
N ASN A 43 -12.45 -21.27 15.89
CA ASN A 43 -12.16 -21.77 17.24
C ASN A 43 -10.74 -22.34 17.30
N LEU A 44 -9.90 -21.83 18.20
CA LEU A 44 -8.51 -22.28 18.35
C LEU A 44 -8.37 -23.69 18.93
N ASP A 45 -9.39 -24.20 19.61
CA ASP A 45 -9.36 -25.49 20.28
C ASP A 45 -9.76 -26.66 19.36
N GLU A 46 -10.34 -26.37 18.18
CA GLU A 46 -10.70 -27.39 17.21
C GLU A 46 -9.48 -27.99 16.50
N PRO A 47 -9.58 -29.26 16.02
CA PRO A 47 -8.56 -29.84 15.15
C PRO A 47 -8.27 -28.95 13.94
N PHE A 48 -7.03 -28.98 13.45
CA PHE A 48 -6.58 -28.08 12.38
C PHE A 48 -7.44 -28.19 11.10
N ASP A 49 -7.88 -29.38 10.76
CA ASP A 49 -8.72 -29.68 9.58
C ASP A 49 -10.17 -29.20 9.72
N GLN A 50 -10.62 -28.86 10.94
CA GLN A 50 -11.94 -28.31 11.22
C GLN A 50 -11.93 -26.78 11.37
N LEU A 51 -10.75 -26.17 11.49
CA LEU A 51 -10.63 -24.73 11.58
C LEU A 51 -11.13 -24.03 10.32
N GLN A 52 -11.88 -22.97 10.52
CA GLN A 52 -12.31 -22.05 9.46
C GLN A 52 -11.71 -20.67 9.69
N ALA A 53 -11.51 -19.96 8.61
CA ALA A 53 -11.04 -18.58 8.62
C ALA A 53 -11.95 -17.66 7.82
N VAL A 54 -12.10 -16.41 8.26
CA VAL A 54 -12.89 -15.41 7.54
C VAL A 54 -12.09 -14.81 6.42
N LEU A 55 -12.69 -14.80 5.22
CA LEU A 55 -12.18 -14.09 4.05
C LEU A 55 -13.22 -13.10 3.54
N ILE A 56 -12.72 -12.04 2.92
CA ILE A 56 -13.52 -11.11 2.13
C ILE A 56 -13.23 -11.27 0.63
N ALA A 57 -14.20 -10.92 -0.20
CA ALA A 57 -14.01 -10.85 -1.63
C ALA A 57 -14.34 -9.45 -2.14
N ARG A 58 -13.54 -8.96 -3.08
CA ARG A 58 -13.76 -7.71 -3.83
C ARG A 58 -13.78 -8.01 -5.33
N ILE A 59 -14.55 -7.24 -6.09
CA ILE A 59 -14.59 -7.38 -7.54
C ILE A 59 -13.56 -6.45 -8.17
N ASP A 60 -12.65 -7.02 -8.98
CA ASP A 60 -11.68 -6.22 -9.71
C ASP A 60 -12.30 -5.51 -10.93
N ARG A 61 -11.55 -4.63 -11.58
CA ARG A 61 -12.01 -3.88 -12.76
C ARG A 61 -12.41 -4.75 -13.96
N ARG A 62 -12.08 -6.05 -13.93
CA ARG A 62 -12.43 -7.04 -14.95
C ARG A 62 -13.60 -7.93 -14.54
N GLY A 63 -14.26 -7.62 -13.42
CA GLY A 63 -15.37 -8.39 -12.88
C GLY A 63 -14.98 -9.70 -12.19
N ARG A 64 -13.71 -9.91 -11.86
CA ARG A 64 -13.26 -11.12 -11.18
C ARG A 64 -13.32 -10.95 -9.68
N MET A 65 -13.79 -11.99 -8.99
CA MET A 65 -13.82 -12.04 -7.53
C MET A 65 -12.43 -12.32 -6.97
N MET A 66 -11.93 -11.42 -6.12
CA MET A 66 -10.60 -11.43 -5.56
C MET A 66 -10.71 -11.66 -4.05
N TRP A 67 -10.41 -12.89 -3.61
CA TRP A 67 -10.45 -13.26 -2.20
C TRP A 67 -9.17 -12.85 -1.47
N SER A 68 -9.32 -12.24 -0.30
CA SER A 68 -8.22 -11.73 0.52
C SER A 68 -8.56 -11.76 2.01
N LEU A 69 -7.54 -11.53 2.84
CA LEU A 69 -7.71 -11.27 4.26
C LEU A 69 -8.30 -9.86 4.46
N PRO A 70 -9.24 -9.69 5.43
CA PRO A 70 -9.77 -8.37 5.79
C PRO A 70 -8.66 -7.48 6.35
N LYS A 71 -8.65 -6.18 5.98
CA LYS A 71 -7.63 -5.21 6.37
C LYS A 71 -7.96 -3.80 5.92
N GLY A 72 -7.56 -2.81 6.70
CA GLY A 72 -7.67 -1.42 6.31
C GLY A 72 -6.64 -0.51 6.95
N HIS A 73 -6.81 0.79 6.81
CA HIS A 73 -5.80 1.78 7.18
C HIS A 73 -5.77 2.06 8.68
N ILE A 74 -4.54 2.23 9.21
CA ILE A 74 -4.37 2.71 10.60
C ILE A 74 -4.92 4.14 10.67
N GLU A 75 -5.78 4.38 11.65
CA GLU A 75 -6.33 5.68 11.98
C GLU A 75 -5.60 6.35 13.14
N THR A 76 -5.90 7.64 13.36
CA THR A 76 -5.26 8.40 14.43
C THR A 76 -5.70 7.88 15.80
N GLY A 77 -4.72 7.57 16.62
CA GLY A 77 -4.95 7.06 17.98
C GLY A 77 -5.00 5.54 18.08
N GLU A 78 -4.91 4.81 16.95
CA GLU A 78 -4.94 3.35 16.94
C GLU A 78 -3.55 2.72 16.96
N THR A 79 -3.45 1.58 17.63
CA THR A 79 -2.37 0.61 17.43
C THR A 79 -2.67 -0.25 16.21
N THR A 80 -1.69 -0.97 15.68
CA THR A 80 -1.90 -1.91 14.56
C THR A 80 -2.88 -3.02 14.91
N GLU A 81 -2.88 -3.49 16.16
CA GLU A 81 -3.80 -4.51 16.68
C GLU A 81 -5.23 -3.99 16.75
N GLN A 82 -5.44 -2.76 17.26
CA GLN A 82 -6.76 -2.11 17.30
C GLN A 82 -7.32 -1.90 15.88
N THR A 83 -6.48 -1.43 14.96
CA THR A 83 -6.85 -1.31 13.54
C THR A 83 -7.28 -2.66 12.97
N ALA A 84 -6.53 -3.75 13.24
CA ALA A 84 -6.89 -5.06 12.73
C ALA A 84 -8.27 -5.54 13.26
N ILE A 85 -8.53 -5.34 14.55
CA ILE A 85 -9.83 -5.70 15.15
C ILE A 85 -10.97 -4.88 14.53
N ARG A 86 -10.81 -3.55 14.42
CA ARG A 86 -11.83 -2.66 13.84
C ARG A 86 -12.13 -3.00 12.38
N GLU A 87 -11.10 -3.08 11.54
CA GLU A 87 -11.27 -3.35 10.11
C GLU A 87 -11.90 -4.72 9.83
N ILE A 88 -11.52 -5.74 10.60
CA ILE A 88 -12.17 -7.06 10.51
C ILE A 88 -13.65 -6.94 10.86
N SER A 89 -14.00 -6.20 11.92
CA SER A 89 -15.40 -6.01 12.32
C SER A 89 -16.18 -5.24 11.24
N GLU A 90 -15.61 -4.18 10.68
CA GLU A 90 -16.26 -3.36 9.64
C GLU A 90 -16.45 -4.14 8.32
N GLU A 91 -15.43 -4.84 7.86
CA GLU A 91 -15.45 -5.57 6.58
C GLU A 91 -16.20 -6.91 6.65
N THR A 92 -16.37 -7.50 7.83
CA THR A 92 -16.90 -8.88 7.95
C THR A 92 -18.08 -9.06 8.92
N GLY A 93 -18.34 -8.10 9.80
CA GLY A 93 -19.29 -8.24 10.91
C GLY A 93 -18.76 -9.09 12.07
N ILE A 94 -17.54 -9.61 12.01
CA ILE A 94 -16.96 -10.51 13.02
C ILE A 94 -16.06 -9.73 13.97
N THR A 95 -16.24 -9.91 15.25
CA THR A 95 -15.30 -9.43 16.28
C THR A 95 -14.31 -10.52 16.63
N GLY A 96 -13.02 -10.22 16.52
CA GLY A 96 -11.92 -11.11 16.88
C GLY A 96 -11.04 -10.54 17.97
N ALA A 97 -10.32 -11.43 18.68
CA ALA A 97 -9.27 -11.04 19.62
C ALA A 97 -7.90 -11.48 19.08
N VAL A 98 -6.94 -10.57 19.05
CA VAL A 98 -5.57 -10.88 18.57
C VAL A 98 -4.92 -11.88 19.49
N VAL A 99 -4.34 -12.95 18.91
CA VAL A 99 -3.64 -14.02 19.63
C VAL A 99 -2.16 -14.13 19.24
N ALA A 100 -1.80 -13.67 18.03
CA ALA A 100 -0.40 -13.61 17.63
C ALA A 100 -0.18 -12.69 16.42
N PRO A 101 1.01 -12.11 16.23
CA PRO A 101 1.40 -11.54 14.95
C PRO A 101 1.67 -12.66 13.93
N LEU A 102 1.20 -12.51 12.70
CA LEU A 102 1.51 -13.40 11.56
C LEU A 102 2.65 -12.86 10.69
N GLY A 103 2.84 -11.54 10.65
CA GLY A 103 3.88 -10.91 9.86
C GLY A 103 3.41 -9.70 9.08
N LYS A 104 4.25 -9.27 8.14
CA LYS A 104 3.98 -8.07 7.30
C LYS A 104 4.07 -8.44 5.83
N ILE A 105 3.22 -7.80 5.03
CA ILE A 105 3.29 -7.86 3.57
C ILE A 105 3.52 -6.44 3.05
N ASP A 106 4.54 -6.28 2.22
CA ASP A 106 4.86 -5.03 1.53
C ASP A 106 4.61 -5.20 0.03
N TYR A 107 3.88 -4.27 -0.58
CA TYR A 107 3.67 -4.29 -2.02
C TYR A 107 3.55 -2.90 -2.63
N TRP A 108 3.71 -2.84 -3.95
CA TRP A 108 3.70 -1.61 -4.72
C TRP A 108 2.61 -1.66 -5.78
N PHE A 109 1.91 -0.54 -5.95
CA PHE A 109 0.97 -0.37 -7.04
C PHE A 109 0.89 1.10 -7.46
N VAL A 110 0.24 1.37 -8.58
CA VAL A 110 -0.01 2.72 -9.07
C VAL A 110 -1.51 3.01 -8.96
N SER A 111 -1.85 4.10 -8.30
CA SER A 111 -3.21 4.60 -8.16
C SER A 111 -3.21 6.11 -8.26
N GLU A 112 -4.17 6.69 -8.98
CA GLU A 112 -4.36 8.14 -9.13
C GLU A 112 -3.08 8.90 -9.53
N GLY A 113 -2.27 8.32 -10.42
CA GLY A 113 -1.00 8.92 -10.85
C GLY A 113 0.09 8.96 -9.77
N ARG A 114 -0.05 8.20 -8.70
CA ARG A 114 0.92 8.05 -7.61
C ARG A 114 1.41 6.61 -7.52
N ARG A 115 2.67 6.44 -7.15
CA ARG A 115 3.24 5.14 -6.81
C ARG A 115 3.02 4.90 -5.33
N ILE A 116 2.24 3.88 -4.98
CA ILE A 116 1.91 3.55 -3.60
C ILE A 116 2.81 2.42 -3.11
N HIS A 117 3.46 2.62 -1.96
CA HIS A 117 4.11 1.57 -1.17
C HIS A 117 3.21 1.27 0.01
N LYS A 118 2.58 0.11 0.03
CA LYS A 118 1.67 -0.30 1.10
C LYS A 118 2.31 -1.39 1.95
N THR A 119 2.36 -1.17 3.26
CA THR A 119 2.73 -2.15 4.28
C THR A 119 1.48 -2.57 5.02
N VAL A 120 1.23 -3.87 5.14
CA VAL A 120 0.10 -4.43 5.89
C VAL A 120 0.61 -5.32 7.00
N HIS A 121 0.26 -4.99 8.24
CA HIS A 121 0.50 -5.83 9.41
C HIS A 121 -0.63 -6.86 9.52
N HIS A 122 -0.28 -8.13 9.59
CA HIS A 122 -1.26 -9.21 9.71
C HIS A 122 -1.14 -9.90 11.05
N TYR A 123 -2.29 -10.19 11.64
CA TYR A 123 -2.44 -10.86 12.91
C TYR A 123 -3.25 -12.14 12.75
N LEU A 124 -3.02 -13.09 13.63
CA LEU A 124 -3.91 -14.19 13.90
C LEU A 124 -4.89 -13.76 14.99
N LEU A 125 -6.18 -13.91 14.75
CA LEU A 125 -7.23 -13.60 15.69
C LEU A 125 -8.06 -14.84 15.95
N LYS A 126 -8.62 -14.96 17.17
CA LYS A 126 -9.68 -15.89 17.48
C LYS A 126 -11.03 -15.18 17.40
N TYR A 127 -12.03 -15.88 16.91
CA TYR A 127 -13.42 -15.42 16.94
C TYR A 127 -13.87 -15.17 18.40
N VAL A 128 -14.60 -14.08 18.60
CA VAL A 128 -15.19 -13.71 19.89
C VAL A 128 -16.70 -13.63 19.76
N ASP A 129 -17.21 -12.88 18.76
CA ASP A 129 -18.62 -12.63 18.54
C ASP A 129 -18.89 -12.14 17.12
N GLY A 130 -20.16 -11.98 16.75
CA GLY A 130 -20.61 -11.42 15.49
C GLY A 130 -21.13 -12.45 14.50
N VAL A 131 -21.76 -11.94 13.45
CA VAL A 131 -22.30 -12.72 12.33
C VAL A 131 -21.76 -12.14 11.05
N LEU A 132 -21.43 -12.99 10.07
CA LEU A 132 -20.93 -12.54 8.77
C LEU A 132 -21.89 -11.51 8.16
N SER A 133 -21.33 -10.38 7.76
CA SER A 133 -22.05 -9.27 7.13
C SER A 133 -21.20 -8.69 6.01
N ASP A 134 -21.81 -8.45 4.86
CA ASP A 134 -21.25 -7.79 3.68
C ASP A 134 -21.80 -6.36 3.50
N THR A 135 -22.09 -5.69 4.60
CA THR A 135 -22.65 -4.32 4.56
C THR A 135 -21.65 -3.26 4.15
N ASP A 136 -20.34 -3.56 4.19
CA ASP A 136 -19.31 -2.69 3.65
C ASP A 136 -19.40 -2.66 2.11
N TYR A 137 -19.59 -1.47 1.54
CA TYR A 137 -19.75 -1.26 0.09
C TYR A 137 -18.52 -1.67 -0.74
N GLU A 138 -17.34 -1.79 -0.13
CA GLU A 138 -16.11 -2.26 -0.77
C GLU A 138 -16.04 -3.78 -0.86
N VAL A 139 -16.85 -4.48 -0.06
CA VAL A 139 -16.85 -5.95 0.04
C VAL A 139 -17.99 -6.53 -0.77
N ALA A 140 -17.69 -7.45 -1.66
CA ALA A 140 -18.68 -8.13 -2.50
C ALA A 140 -19.20 -9.44 -1.89
N ALA A 141 -18.43 -10.06 -1.00
CA ALA A 141 -18.82 -11.26 -0.25
C ALA A 141 -17.92 -11.48 0.95
N VAL A 142 -18.45 -12.11 1.99
CA VAL A 142 -17.75 -12.56 3.20
C VAL A 142 -18.04 -14.05 3.39
N ALA A 143 -17.04 -14.83 3.76
CA ALA A 143 -17.23 -16.27 3.97
C ALA A 143 -16.30 -16.84 5.02
N TRP A 144 -16.79 -17.82 5.80
CA TRP A 144 -15.96 -18.79 6.49
C TRP A 144 -15.44 -19.79 5.47
N VAL A 145 -14.14 -20.02 5.46
CA VAL A 145 -13.44 -20.93 4.53
C VAL A 145 -12.57 -21.87 5.34
N PRO A 146 -12.61 -23.20 5.09
CA PRO A 146 -11.72 -24.13 5.75
C PRO A 146 -10.25 -23.69 5.65
N LEU A 147 -9.53 -23.72 6.77
CA LEU A 147 -8.13 -23.26 6.82
C LEU A 147 -7.25 -24.00 5.80
N THR A 148 -7.54 -25.29 5.58
CA THR A 148 -6.87 -26.12 4.58
C THR A 148 -7.09 -25.68 3.13
N GLU A 149 -8.16 -24.92 2.86
CA GLU A 149 -8.48 -24.40 1.52
C GLU A 149 -7.88 -23.02 1.22
N LEU A 150 -7.41 -22.30 2.24
CA LEU A 150 -6.88 -20.94 2.07
C LEU A 150 -5.81 -20.82 0.98
N PRO A 151 -4.84 -21.78 0.84
CA PRO A 151 -3.81 -21.68 -0.20
C PRO A 151 -4.37 -21.71 -1.63
N ARG A 152 -5.58 -22.23 -1.84
CA ARG A 152 -6.28 -22.28 -3.13
C ARG A 152 -7.27 -21.12 -3.28
N ARG A 153 -7.86 -20.70 -2.18
CA ARG A 153 -8.90 -19.66 -2.17
C ARG A 153 -8.34 -18.25 -2.26
N LEU A 154 -7.27 -17.95 -1.51
CA LEU A 154 -6.64 -16.63 -1.51
C LEU A 154 -6.06 -16.27 -2.88
N THR A 155 -6.37 -15.08 -3.35
CA THR A 155 -5.93 -14.59 -4.67
C THR A 155 -4.45 -14.23 -4.68
N TYR A 156 -3.94 -13.64 -3.58
CA TYR A 156 -2.61 -13.08 -3.53
C TYR A 156 -1.57 -14.06 -2.97
N SER A 157 -0.42 -14.18 -3.65
CA SER A 157 0.65 -15.12 -3.28
C SER A 157 1.22 -14.88 -1.89
N ASP A 158 1.30 -13.62 -1.48
CA ASP A 158 1.87 -13.26 -0.17
C ASP A 158 0.92 -13.62 0.96
N GLU A 159 -0.39 -13.45 0.77
CA GLU A 159 -1.39 -13.91 1.73
C GLU A 159 -1.45 -15.44 1.80
N ARG A 160 -1.29 -16.16 0.67
CA ARG A 160 -1.16 -17.62 0.68
C ARG A 160 0.05 -18.11 1.47
N ARG A 161 1.18 -17.38 1.40
CA ARG A 161 2.37 -17.68 2.21
C ARG A 161 2.10 -17.43 3.68
N LEU A 162 1.43 -16.32 4.01
CA LEU A 162 1.05 -15.98 5.37
C LEU A 162 0.10 -17.02 5.97
N ALA A 163 -0.89 -17.50 5.21
CA ALA A 163 -1.81 -18.56 5.64
C ALA A 163 -1.07 -19.87 6.00
N ARG A 164 -0.02 -20.24 5.24
CA ARG A 164 0.84 -21.37 5.59
C ARG A 164 1.64 -21.15 6.87
N THR A 165 2.07 -19.91 7.14
CA THR A 165 2.74 -19.58 8.40
C THR A 165 1.80 -19.70 9.59
N ALA A 166 0.50 -19.47 9.40
CA ALA A 166 -0.49 -19.60 10.46
C ALA A 166 -0.55 -21.01 11.09
N GLU A 167 -0.32 -22.07 10.30
CA GLU A 167 -0.27 -23.45 10.83
C GLU A 167 0.77 -23.60 11.95
N ALA A 168 2.00 -23.13 11.69
CA ALA A 168 3.07 -23.21 12.68
C ALA A 168 2.76 -22.34 13.92
N VAL A 169 2.20 -21.14 13.70
CA VAL A 169 1.81 -20.25 14.81
C VAL A 169 0.71 -20.88 15.66
N ILE A 170 -0.30 -21.49 15.05
CA ILE A 170 -1.37 -22.19 15.78
C ILE A 170 -0.81 -23.36 16.61
N ALA A 171 0.07 -24.16 16.02
CA ALA A 171 0.73 -25.29 16.72
C ALA A 171 1.55 -24.77 17.92
N ASP A 172 2.31 -23.72 17.74
CA ASP A 172 3.08 -23.08 18.81
C ASP A 172 2.20 -22.54 19.95
N LEU A 173 1.09 -21.87 19.62
CA LEU A 173 0.16 -21.32 20.62
C LEU A 173 -0.54 -22.42 21.44
N ARG A 174 -0.82 -23.56 20.81
CA ARG A 174 -1.42 -24.73 21.49
C ARG A 174 -0.44 -25.42 22.41
N SER A 175 0.85 -25.40 22.09
CA SER A 175 1.91 -26.03 22.89
C SER A 175 2.42 -25.14 24.03
N ASP A 176 2.22 -23.82 23.95
CA ASP A 176 2.70 -22.83 24.93
C ASP A 176 1.58 -21.84 25.30
N PRO A 177 0.73 -22.19 26.32
CA PRO A 177 -0.33 -21.29 26.79
C PRO A 177 0.20 -19.97 27.36
N ASP A 178 1.41 -19.94 27.91
CA ASP A 178 2.03 -18.72 28.43
C ASP A 178 2.37 -17.76 27.28
N ARG A 179 2.77 -18.29 26.13
CA ARG A 179 2.97 -17.49 24.92
C ARG A 179 1.69 -16.84 24.44
N LEU A 180 0.59 -17.59 24.44
CA LEU A 180 -0.72 -17.06 24.11
C LEU A 180 -1.10 -15.91 25.05
N ALA A 181 -0.93 -16.09 26.36
CA ALA A 181 -1.22 -15.06 27.36
C ALA A 181 -0.34 -13.80 27.16
N ARG A 182 0.96 -13.97 26.93
CA ARG A 182 1.87 -12.84 26.62
C ARG A 182 1.46 -12.08 25.37
N ASN A 183 1.15 -12.77 24.29
CA ASN A 183 0.71 -12.14 23.03
C ASN A 183 -0.60 -11.35 23.21
N GLN A 184 -1.55 -11.91 23.96
CA GLN A 184 -2.81 -11.23 24.27
C GLN A 184 -2.60 -9.99 25.14
N ALA A 185 -1.72 -10.06 26.13
CA ALA A 185 -1.35 -8.89 26.94
C ALA A 185 -0.68 -7.79 26.11
N GLU A 186 0.23 -8.15 25.19
CA GLU A 186 0.84 -7.19 24.28
C GLU A 186 -0.17 -6.57 23.31
N ALA A 187 -1.08 -7.38 22.77
CA ALA A 187 -2.14 -6.91 21.87
C ALA A 187 -3.18 -6.02 22.56
N SER A 188 -3.26 -6.05 23.89
CA SER A 188 -4.20 -5.23 24.69
C SER A 188 -3.71 -3.79 24.92
N ARG A 189 -2.52 -3.42 24.44
CA ARG A 189 -2.04 -2.04 24.55
C ARG A 189 -2.99 -1.08 23.83
N THR A 190 -3.23 0.06 24.46
CA THR A 190 -4.16 1.08 23.98
C THR A 190 -3.50 2.30 23.37
N GLU A 191 -2.18 2.47 23.63
CA GLU A 191 -1.46 3.63 23.14
C GLU A 191 -0.61 3.27 21.90
N PRO A 192 -0.79 3.99 20.78
CA PRO A 192 0.05 3.79 19.60
C PRO A 192 1.49 4.27 19.85
N ASN A 193 2.44 3.52 19.33
CA ASN A 193 3.84 3.89 19.32
C ASN A 193 4.14 4.95 18.22
N ASP A 194 5.37 5.45 18.17
CA ASP A 194 5.77 6.50 17.23
C ASP A 194 5.67 6.07 15.76
N TYR A 195 5.88 4.78 15.47
CA TYR A 195 5.70 4.23 14.11
C TYR A 195 4.22 4.30 13.70
N GLU A 196 3.31 3.89 14.56
CA GLU A 196 1.87 3.89 14.34
C GLU A 196 1.30 5.31 14.21
N LYS A 197 1.73 6.23 15.10
CA LYS A 197 1.40 7.67 15.00
C LYS A 197 1.84 8.25 13.65
N ALA A 198 3.08 7.96 13.24
CA ALA A 198 3.58 8.41 11.95
C ALA A 198 2.87 7.74 10.75
N ALA A 199 2.44 6.49 10.90
CA ALA A 199 1.68 5.76 9.88
C ALA A 199 0.30 6.37 9.68
N ALA A 200 -0.46 6.59 10.76
CA ALA A 200 -1.77 7.24 10.76
C ALA A 200 -1.69 8.64 10.12
N ALA A 201 -0.71 9.45 10.53
CA ALA A 201 -0.51 10.79 9.93
C ALA A 201 -0.20 10.74 8.42
N ARG A 202 0.52 9.70 7.95
CA ARG A 202 0.76 9.52 6.50
C ARG A 202 -0.51 9.11 5.75
N ASN A 203 -1.32 8.21 6.33
CA ASN A 203 -2.58 7.76 5.75
C ASN A 203 -3.56 8.94 5.60
N GLN A 204 -3.69 9.80 6.62
CA GLN A 204 -4.54 11.00 6.57
C GLN A 204 -4.14 11.96 5.45
N ARG A 205 -2.84 12.26 5.32
CA ARG A 205 -2.32 13.17 4.26
C ARG A 205 -2.57 12.67 2.84
N ARG A 206 -2.89 11.38 2.67
CA ARG A 206 -3.29 10.85 1.37
C ARG A 206 -4.63 11.41 0.93
N ASN A 207 -5.56 11.55 1.85
CA ASN A 207 -6.93 12.00 1.61
C ASN A 207 -7.04 13.53 1.51
N GLU A 208 -5.99 14.27 1.91
CA GLU A 208 -5.95 15.71 1.75
C GLU A 208 -5.81 16.10 0.27
N PRO A 209 -6.61 17.04 -0.23
CA PRO A 209 -6.42 17.57 -1.58
C PRO A 209 -5.02 18.17 -1.71
N PRO A 210 -4.36 18.04 -2.88
CA PRO A 210 -3.04 18.61 -3.08
C PRO A 210 -3.09 20.13 -2.80
N PRO A 211 -2.08 20.70 -2.10
CA PRO A 211 -2.05 22.10 -1.78
C PRO A 211 -2.20 22.92 -3.07
N ALA A 212 -3.12 23.86 -3.07
CA ALA A 212 -3.38 24.72 -4.21
C ALA A 212 -2.04 25.34 -4.68
N LYS A 213 -1.70 25.11 -5.95
CA LYS A 213 -0.47 25.67 -6.54
C LYS A 213 -0.49 27.18 -6.30
N SER A 214 0.33 27.68 -5.38
CA SER A 214 0.48 29.12 -5.18
C SER A 214 0.88 29.71 -6.52
N ARG A 215 0.00 30.53 -7.07
CA ARG A 215 0.32 31.36 -8.25
C ARG A 215 1.44 32.28 -7.80
N ARG A 216 2.70 31.88 -7.98
CA ARG A 216 3.83 32.81 -7.91
C ARG A 216 3.56 33.88 -8.93
N ARG A 217 3.01 35.03 -8.47
CA ARG A 217 2.93 36.25 -9.25
C ARG A 217 4.34 36.57 -9.74
N ARG A 218 4.63 36.25 -11.00
CA ARG A 218 5.79 36.81 -11.71
C ARG A 218 5.62 38.34 -11.67
N ARG A 219 6.29 38.97 -10.72
CA ARG A 219 6.54 40.43 -10.80
C ARG A 219 7.34 40.65 -12.07
N ARG A 220 6.68 41.06 -13.13
CA ARG A 220 7.33 41.71 -14.27
C ARG A 220 7.97 42.99 -13.74
N SER A 221 9.30 42.98 -13.62
CA SER A 221 10.06 44.22 -13.45
C SER A 221 9.85 45.07 -14.68
N ARG A 222 9.10 46.15 -14.53
CA ARG A 222 9.08 47.23 -15.51
C ARG A 222 10.47 47.86 -15.49
N ARG A 223 11.23 47.72 -16.58
CA ARG A 223 12.41 48.53 -16.85
C ARG A 223 11.92 49.97 -17.07
N PRO A 224 12.53 50.98 -16.44
CA PRO A 224 12.26 52.39 -16.82
C PRO A 224 12.88 52.66 -18.20
N ASN A 225 12.07 53.21 -19.07
CA ASN A 225 12.49 53.68 -20.39
C ASN A 225 13.27 54.99 -20.20
N ALA A 226 14.55 54.98 -20.48
CA ALA A 226 15.38 56.18 -20.50
C ALA A 226 15.01 57.00 -21.75
N GLY A 227 14.32 58.10 -21.54
CA GLY A 227 13.98 59.07 -22.58
C GLY A 227 15.21 59.76 -23.13
N THR A 228 15.37 59.68 -24.42
CA THR A 228 16.35 60.39 -25.23
C THR A 228 15.95 61.87 -25.26
N ARG A 229 16.79 62.75 -24.71
CA ARG A 229 16.74 64.23 -25.01
C ARG A 229 17.26 64.44 -26.45
N ALA A 230 16.44 65.00 -27.28
CA ALA A 230 16.89 65.61 -28.50
C ALA A 230 17.08 67.12 -28.23
N ASP A 231 18.31 67.56 -28.43
CA ASP A 231 18.73 68.92 -28.48
C ASP A 231 18.46 69.47 -29.86
N GLY A 232 17.95 70.70 -30.00
CA GLY A 232 17.66 71.37 -31.25
C GLY A 232 17.70 72.85 -31.04
N GLY A 233 18.87 73.46 -31.30
CA GLY A 233 19.05 74.88 -31.26
C GLY A 233 18.54 75.59 -32.55
N SER A 234 18.24 76.79 -32.43
CA SER A 234 18.34 78.07 -33.18
C SER A 234 17.17 78.92 -32.90
#